data_710dc6d2b666a4c05886428f30b297a8
#
_entry.id   710dc6d2b666a4c05886428f30b297a8
#
_cell.length_a   1.000
_cell.length_b   1.000
_cell.length_c   1.000
_cell.angle_alpha   90.00
_cell.angle_beta   90.00
_cell.angle_gamma   90.00
#
_symmetry.space_group_name_H-M   'P 1'
#
loop_
_entity.id
_entity.type
_entity.pdbx_description
1 polymer ?
#
loop_
_entity_poly.entity_id
_entity_poly.type
_entity_poly.pdbx_seq_one_letter_code
_entity_poly.pdbx_strand_id
1 'polypeptide(L)'
;MTRCFASPHIETNMDKYQKKYRIHSIRLPNWNYGNASLYFITICTQKMVHFFGEIVKEEIILSEIGGIVKTEWLKTFMLRPDMNLWIGEFMIMPNHFHAIIGIGSNVYNIENGDAKHGDAKHRVSTIVPNQFGPQSKNLASIIRGFKSSVSILARKTNPNFHWQTRFYDHIIRNDKSFQTISDYIINNPTNWNKDKFFNT
;
A
#
# COMPACT_ATOMS: atom_id res chain seq x y z
N MET A 1 17.78 -11.04 -16.15
CA MET A 1 17.44 -11.88 -14.98
C MET A 1 17.27 -10.98 -13.78
N THR A 2 16.08 -10.51 -13.52
CA THR A 2 15.76 -9.59 -12.41
C THR A 2 15.25 -10.42 -11.25
N ARG A 3 16.07 -10.56 -10.21
CA ARG A 3 15.70 -11.28 -8.98
C ARG A 3 14.63 -10.48 -8.24
N CYS A 4 13.41 -11.04 -8.15
CA CYS A 4 12.44 -10.61 -7.18
C CYS A 4 13.04 -10.74 -5.77
N PHE A 5 12.96 -9.66 -4.98
CA PHE A 5 13.39 -9.65 -3.59
C PHE A 5 12.51 -10.58 -2.76
N ALA A 6 12.98 -11.82 -2.58
CA ALA A 6 12.52 -12.67 -1.50
C ALA A 6 13.29 -12.24 -0.24
N SER A 7 12.58 -11.79 0.78
CA SER A 7 13.18 -11.54 2.09
C SER A 7 13.71 -12.84 2.68
N PRO A 8 14.91 -12.86 3.28
CA PRO A 8 15.46 -14.04 3.92
C PRO A 8 14.60 -14.44 5.13
N HIS A 9 14.31 -15.73 5.24
CA HIS A 9 13.75 -16.33 6.45
C HIS A 9 14.76 -16.20 7.58
N ILE A 10 14.48 -15.34 8.55
CA ILE A 10 15.14 -15.37 9.85
C ILE A 10 14.21 -16.09 10.80
N GLU A 11 14.53 -17.34 11.14
CA GLU A 11 13.92 -18.04 12.27
C GLU A 11 14.38 -17.39 13.55
N THR A 12 13.50 -16.66 14.22
CA THR A 12 13.70 -16.22 15.60
C THR A 12 12.62 -16.82 16.48
N ASN A 13 13.04 -17.39 17.61
CA ASN A 13 12.23 -18.03 18.64
C ASN A 13 10.97 -17.21 18.96
N MET A 14 9.80 -17.82 18.74
CA MET A 14 8.50 -17.22 19.04
C MET A 14 8.08 -17.56 20.47
N ASP A 15 7.93 -16.56 21.30
CA ASP A 15 7.21 -16.67 22.56
C ASP A 15 5.76 -17.09 22.33
N LYS A 16 5.43 -18.29 22.79
CA LYS A 16 4.10 -18.88 22.73
C LYS A 16 3.19 -18.23 23.77
N TYR A 17 2.58 -17.08 23.45
CA TYR A 17 1.48 -16.58 24.26
C TYR A 17 0.16 -17.01 23.64
N GLN A 18 -0.59 -17.86 24.33
CA GLN A 18 -1.97 -18.31 24.03
C GLN A 18 -2.19 -18.99 22.67
N LYS A 19 -1.34 -19.92 22.20
CA LYS A 19 -1.60 -20.78 21.01
C LYS A 19 -2.13 -20.06 19.75
N LYS A 20 -2.06 -18.72 19.66
CA LYS A 20 -2.34 -17.94 18.47
C LYS A 20 -1.06 -17.49 17.84
N TYR A 21 -0.69 -18.05 16.70
CA TYR A 21 0.42 -17.60 15.89
C TYR A 21 0.17 -16.14 15.47
N ARG A 22 0.87 -15.18 16.06
CA ARG A 22 0.98 -13.83 15.53
C ARG A 22 1.88 -13.92 14.30
N ILE A 23 1.31 -13.82 13.11
CA ILE A 23 2.10 -13.62 11.89
C ILE A 23 2.83 -12.29 12.06
N HIS A 24 4.17 -12.31 11.99
CA HIS A 24 4.98 -11.09 12.09
C HIS A 24 4.49 -10.04 11.09
N SER A 25 4.44 -8.79 11.53
CA SER A 25 4.16 -7.67 10.64
C SER A 25 5.30 -7.54 9.64
N ILE A 26 4.99 -7.47 8.35
CA ILE A 26 5.96 -7.21 7.26
C ILE A 26 6.45 -5.75 7.34
N ARG A 27 5.78 -4.92 8.13
CA ARG A 27 6.10 -3.51 8.30
C ARG A 27 7.44 -3.31 8.99
N LEU A 28 8.16 -2.29 8.53
CA LEU A 28 9.44 -1.92 9.11
C LEU A 28 9.24 -1.60 10.62
N PRO A 29 9.91 -2.34 11.53
CA PRO A 29 9.90 -1.99 12.94
C PRO A 29 10.42 -0.56 13.14
N ASN A 30 9.85 0.17 14.09
CA ASN A 30 10.27 1.54 14.44
C ASN A 30 10.07 2.61 13.36
N TRP A 31 9.34 2.33 12.26
CA TRP A 31 8.96 3.35 11.28
C TRP A 31 7.55 3.86 11.58
N ASN A 32 7.42 5.19 11.66
CA ASN A 32 6.10 5.83 11.76
C ASN A 32 5.52 6.02 10.36
N TYR A 33 4.51 5.22 10.00
CA TYR A 33 3.82 5.28 8.71
C TYR A 33 2.89 6.49 8.53
N GLY A 34 2.90 7.43 9.47
CA GLY A 34 2.33 8.77 9.35
C GLY A 34 3.33 9.82 8.87
N ASN A 35 4.65 9.50 8.86
CA ASN A 35 5.69 10.43 8.41
C ASN A 35 5.56 10.77 6.94
N ALA A 36 6.06 11.96 6.58
CA ALA A 36 6.21 12.38 5.19
C ALA A 36 7.14 11.40 4.45
N SER A 37 6.60 10.68 3.48
CA SER A 37 7.33 9.69 2.69
C SER A 37 6.51 9.20 1.51
N LEU A 38 7.17 8.50 0.56
CA LEU A 38 6.53 7.79 -0.52
C LEU A 38 6.45 6.29 -0.21
N TYR A 39 5.31 5.69 -0.50
CA TYR A 39 5.05 4.29 -0.24
C TYR A 39 4.56 3.59 -1.51
N PHE A 40 5.19 2.47 -1.86
CA PHE A 40 4.62 1.51 -2.80
C PHE A 40 3.75 0.53 -2.03
N ILE A 41 2.55 0.26 -2.54
CA ILE A 41 1.62 -0.68 -1.93
C ILE A 41 1.15 -1.72 -2.94
N THR A 42 0.85 -2.94 -2.43
CA THR A 42 0.14 -3.98 -3.17
C THR A 42 -1.02 -4.51 -2.34
N ILE A 43 -2.21 -4.51 -2.91
CA ILE A 43 -3.43 -5.00 -2.26
C ILE A 43 -4.05 -6.08 -3.15
N CYS A 44 -4.19 -7.29 -2.64
CA CYS A 44 -4.73 -8.42 -3.40
C CYS A 44 -6.19 -8.70 -3.03
N THR A 45 -6.92 -9.31 -3.95
CA THR A 45 -8.21 -9.94 -3.70
C THR A 45 -8.02 -11.23 -2.90
N GLN A 46 -9.05 -11.65 -2.17
CA GLN A 46 -9.01 -12.92 -1.44
C GLN A 46 -8.92 -14.08 -2.44
N LYS A 47 -8.01 -15.03 -2.15
CA LYS A 47 -7.74 -16.19 -3.02
C LYS A 47 -7.39 -15.81 -4.46
N MET A 48 -6.86 -14.61 -4.67
CA MET A 48 -6.44 -14.09 -5.98
C MET A 48 -7.52 -14.15 -7.07
N VAL A 49 -8.79 -14.11 -6.70
CA VAL A 49 -9.92 -14.12 -7.65
C VAL A 49 -9.88 -12.85 -8.51
N HIS A 50 -10.06 -13.00 -9.82
CA HIS A 50 -10.04 -11.93 -10.81
C HIS A 50 -11.34 -11.11 -10.75
N PHE A 51 -11.47 -10.23 -9.76
CA PHE A 51 -12.63 -9.36 -9.60
C PHE A 51 -12.54 -8.07 -10.41
N PHE A 52 -11.34 -7.61 -10.76
CA PHE A 52 -11.14 -6.26 -11.25
C PHE A 52 -11.14 -6.14 -12.77
N GLY A 53 -11.10 -7.25 -13.50
CA GLY A 53 -11.09 -7.27 -14.95
C GLY A 53 -10.21 -8.37 -15.52
N GLU A 54 -9.80 -8.19 -16.76
CA GLU A 54 -8.97 -9.11 -17.52
C GLU A 54 -7.91 -8.37 -18.34
N ILE A 55 -6.82 -9.04 -18.67
CA ILE A 55 -5.80 -8.49 -19.57
C ILE A 55 -6.09 -8.98 -20.99
N VAL A 56 -6.31 -8.04 -21.90
CA VAL A 56 -6.52 -8.30 -23.32
C VAL A 56 -5.51 -7.47 -24.11
N LYS A 57 -4.68 -8.13 -24.93
CA LYS A 57 -3.64 -7.47 -25.74
C LYS A 57 -2.74 -6.54 -24.91
N GLU A 58 -2.29 -7.05 -23.75
CA GLU A 58 -1.40 -6.34 -22.83
C GLU A 58 -2.01 -5.10 -22.15
N GLU A 59 -3.33 -4.92 -22.24
CA GLU A 59 -4.07 -3.85 -21.58
C GLU A 59 -5.11 -4.40 -20.62
N ILE A 60 -5.35 -3.69 -19.53
CA ILE A 60 -6.40 -4.05 -18.57
C ILE A 60 -7.77 -3.55 -19.06
N ILE A 61 -8.70 -4.47 -19.21
CA ILE A 61 -10.13 -4.17 -19.38
C ILE A 61 -10.79 -4.31 -18.02
N LEU A 62 -11.11 -3.18 -17.42
CA LEU A 62 -11.70 -3.15 -16.09
C LEU A 62 -13.13 -3.68 -16.08
N SER A 63 -13.44 -4.52 -15.09
CA SER A 63 -14.81 -4.85 -14.73
C SER A 63 -15.50 -3.67 -14.03
N GLU A 64 -16.79 -3.79 -13.71
CA GLU A 64 -17.50 -2.83 -12.88
C GLU A 64 -16.81 -2.65 -11.51
N ILE A 65 -16.35 -3.73 -10.87
CA ILE A 65 -15.63 -3.68 -9.59
C ILE A 65 -14.26 -3.00 -9.77
N GLY A 66 -13.55 -3.25 -10.88
CA GLY A 66 -12.32 -2.55 -11.21
C GLY A 66 -12.54 -1.04 -11.37
N GLY A 67 -13.65 -0.64 -11.99
CA GLY A 67 -14.07 0.77 -12.07
C GLY A 67 -14.33 1.40 -10.70
N ILE A 68 -14.96 0.66 -9.80
CA ILE A 68 -15.17 1.07 -8.40
C ILE A 68 -13.82 1.28 -7.69
N VAL A 69 -12.87 0.35 -7.85
CA VAL A 69 -11.52 0.46 -7.28
C VAL A 69 -10.84 1.75 -7.75
N LYS A 70 -10.86 2.03 -9.05
CA LYS A 70 -10.30 3.25 -9.63
C LYS A 70 -10.92 4.51 -9.04
N THR A 71 -12.23 4.56 -8.99
CA THR A 71 -12.99 5.72 -8.48
C THR A 71 -12.69 5.97 -7.01
N GLU A 72 -12.74 4.93 -6.17
CA GLU A 72 -12.51 5.07 -4.72
C GLU A 72 -11.03 5.36 -4.41
N TRP A 73 -10.09 4.91 -5.25
CA TRP A 73 -8.69 5.30 -5.11
C TRP A 73 -8.51 6.80 -5.31
N LEU A 74 -9.04 7.36 -6.38
CA LEU A 74 -8.97 8.79 -6.66
C LEU A 74 -9.68 9.62 -5.58
N LYS A 75 -10.85 9.19 -5.10
CA LYS A 75 -11.57 9.84 -3.99
C LYS A 75 -10.77 9.85 -2.68
N THR A 76 -9.89 8.86 -2.46
CA THR A 76 -9.07 8.77 -1.24
C THR A 76 -8.28 10.05 -0.98
N PHE A 77 -7.78 10.68 -2.02
CA PHE A 77 -6.98 11.91 -1.94
C PHE A 77 -7.86 13.14 -1.65
N MET A 78 -9.02 13.20 -2.26
CA MET A 78 -9.99 14.30 -2.04
C MET A 78 -10.57 14.28 -0.63
N LEU A 79 -10.78 13.11 -0.05
CA LEU A 79 -11.38 12.93 1.28
C LEU A 79 -10.41 13.21 2.45
N ARG A 80 -9.13 13.44 2.16
CA ARG A 80 -8.10 13.65 3.18
C ARG A 80 -7.20 14.85 2.87
N PRO A 81 -7.78 16.05 2.67
CA PRO A 81 -6.98 17.25 2.34
C PRO A 81 -6.01 17.63 3.46
N ASP A 82 -6.33 17.23 4.70
CA ASP A 82 -5.53 17.47 5.90
C ASP A 82 -4.25 16.63 5.99
N MET A 83 -4.12 15.59 5.18
CA MET A 83 -2.96 14.67 5.20
C MET A 83 -1.92 14.99 4.14
N ASN A 84 -2.16 15.99 3.28
CA ASN A 84 -1.27 16.36 2.17
C ASN A 84 -0.84 15.13 1.36
N LEU A 85 -1.84 14.38 0.86
CA LEU A 85 -1.60 13.16 0.10
C LEU A 85 -1.23 13.48 -1.35
N TRP A 86 -0.27 12.73 -1.87
CA TRP A 86 0.14 12.77 -3.26
C TRP A 86 -0.13 11.42 -3.94
N ILE A 87 -0.68 11.48 -5.18
CA ILE A 87 -0.95 10.31 -6.01
C ILE A 87 0.20 10.08 -6.98
N GLY A 88 0.81 8.90 -6.93
CA GLY A 88 1.77 8.44 -7.93
C GLY A 88 1.14 7.43 -8.89
N GLU A 89 2.00 6.71 -9.61
CA GLU A 89 1.58 5.66 -10.53
C GLU A 89 0.75 4.60 -9.80
N PHE A 90 -0.30 4.13 -10.46
CA PHE A 90 -1.10 3.01 -9.98
C PHE A 90 -1.61 2.15 -11.13
N MET A 91 -1.79 0.86 -10.85
CA MET A 91 -2.31 -0.11 -11.80
C MET A 91 -3.29 -1.06 -11.10
N ILE A 92 -4.44 -1.25 -11.73
CA ILE A 92 -5.44 -2.22 -11.31
C ILE A 92 -5.26 -3.45 -12.19
N MET A 93 -4.81 -4.55 -11.61
CA MET A 93 -4.61 -5.83 -12.27
C MET A 93 -5.82 -6.75 -11.99
N PRO A 94 -6.03 -7.85 -12.69
CA PRO A 94 -7.24 -8.67 -12.53
C PRO A 94 -7.56 -9.07 -11.09
N ASN A 95 -6.55 -9.32 -10.25
CA ASN A 95 -6.70 -9.84 -8.88
C ASN A 95 -5.92 -9.06 -7.82
N HIS A 96 -5.27 -7.95 -8.21
CA HIS A 96 -4.52 -7.10 -7.28
C HIS A 96 -4.44 -5.65 -7.76
N PHE A 97 -3.98 -4.80 -6.90
CA PHE A 97 -3.83 -3.37 -7.12
C PHE A 97 -2.45 -2.92 -6.63
N HIS A 98 -1.70 -2.26 -7.49
CA HIS A 98 -0.44 -1.60 -7.18
C HIS A 98 -0.60 -0.09 -7.19
N ALA A 99 0.03 0.60 -6.26
CA ALA A 99 0.08 2.05 -6.28
C ALA A 99 1.29 2.62 -5.55
N ILE A 100 1.71 3.81 -5.99
CA ILE A 100 2.56 4.70 -5.20
C ILE A 100 1.65 5.75 -4.57
N ILE A 101 1.80 5.95 -3.26
CA ILE A 101 1.12 7.00 -2.50
C ILE A 101 2.14 7.78 -1.68
N GLY A 102 2.06 9.11 -1.73
CA GLY A 102 2.84 9.99 -0.88
C GLY A 102 2.01 10.54 0.28
N ILE A 103 2.63 10.63 1.44
CA ILE A 103 2.18 11.46 2.56
C ILE A 103 3.16 12.62 2.63
N GLY A 104 2.68 13.84 2.44
CA GLY A 104 3.51 15.04 2.58
C GLY A 104 3.54 15.56 4.00
N SER A 105 4.31 16.62 4.23
CA SER A 105 4.33 17.32 5.53
C SER A 105 2.94 17.88 5.83
N ASN A 106 2.42 17.60 7.03
CA ASN A 106 1.10 17.99 7.48
C ASN A 106 1.08 18.13 9.01
N VAL A 107 -0.02 18.63 9.56
CA VAL A 107 -0.17 18.92 11.00
C VAL A 107 -0.01 17.69 11.91
N TYR A 108 -0.06 16.48 11.38
CA TYR A 108 0.05 15.23 12.15
C TYR A 108 1.47 14.65 12.14
N ASN A 109 2.37 15.14 11.27
CA ASN A 109 3.74 14.64 11.13
C ASN A 109 4.82 15.72 11.19
N ILE A 110 4.44 16.99 11.33
CA ILE A 110 5.36 18.07 11.69
C ILE A 110 5.48 18.06 13.21
N GLU A 111 6.66 17.81 13.75
CA GLU A 111 6.92 17.98 15.17
C GLU A 111 6.73 19.46 15.55
N ASN A 112 5.90 19.73 16.57
CA ASN A 112 5.82 21.03 17.21
C ASN A 112 7.12 21.28 17.98
N GLY A 113 8.11 21.83 17.33
CA GLY A 113 9.40 22.13 17.93
C GLY A 113 10.30 22.91 16.97
N ASP A 114 10.29 24.23 17.13
CA ASP A 114 11.24 25.23 16.67
C ASP A 114 11.74 25.17 15.22
N ALA A 115 11.10 25.98 14.39
CA ALA A 115 11.69 26.53 13.19
C ALA A 115 12.92 27.41 13.56
N LYS A 116 14.09 26.81 13.75
CA LYS A 116 15.39 27.48 13.65
C LYS A 116 16.23 26.79 12.58
N HIS A 117 16.58 27.62 11.61
CA HIS A 117 17.49 27.35 10.50
C HIS A 117 18.67 26.45 10.87
N GLY A 118 18.98 25.46 10.03
CA GLY A 118 20.24 24.74 10.04
C GLY A 118 20.14 23.34 9.46
N ASP A 119 20.74 23.16 8.29
CA ASP A 119 21.24 21.95 7.64
C ASP A 119 20.48 20.63 7.80
N ALA A 120 19.91 20.18 6.68
CA ALA A 120 19.25 18.88 6.49
C ALA A 120 20.28 17.72 6.53
N LYS A 121 20.89 17.45 7.68
CA LYS A 121 21.64 16.22 7.94
C LYS A 121 21.02 15.47 9.11
N HIS A 122 20.42 14.29 8.80
CA HIS A 122 20.01 13.27 9.76
C HIS A 122 19.14 13.72 10.94
N ARG A 123 17.87 14.11 10.68
CA ARG A 123 16.88 14.13 11.75
C ARG A 123 16.45 12.69 12.03
N VAL A 124 16.95 12.17 13.14
CA VAL A 124 16.37 10.99 13.78
C VAL A 124 14.97 11.39 14.23
N SER A 125 13.95 10.87 13.53
CA SER A 125 12.55 11.03 13.95
C SER A 125 12.44 10.51 15.38
N THR A 126 11.96 11.34 16.30
CA THR A 126 11.65 10.92 17.67
C THR A 126 10.61 9.81 17.57
N ILE A 127 10.99 8.59 17.93
CA ILE A 127 10.17 7.41 17.81
C ILE A 127 9.05 7.53 18.83
N VAL A 128 7.87 7.98 18.39
CA VAL A 128 6.66 7.74 19.16
C VAL A 128 6.31 6.27 18.89
N PRO A 129 6.42 5.38 19.89
CA PRO A 129 6.11 3.97 19.72
C PRO A 129 4.69 3.81 19.19
N ASN A 130 4.48 2.89 18.23
CA ASN A 130 3.15 2.55 17.75
C ASN A 130 2.25 2.18 18.93
N GLN A 131 1.33 3.06 19.30
CA GLN A 131 0.37 2.78 20.36
C GLN A 131 -0.61 1.71 19.89
N PHE A 132 -0.93 0.77 20.76
CA PHE A 132 -1.98 -0.21 20.55
C PHE A 132 -3.33 0.52 20.43
N GLY A 133 -3.99 0.38 19.29
CA GLY A 133 -5.30 0.99 19.04
C GLY A 133 -5.56 1.20 17.54
N PRO A 134 -6.76 1.64 17.16
CA PRO A 134 -7.07 1.99 15.78
C PRO A 134 -6.26 3.23 15.39
N GLN A 135 -5.15 3.01 14.70
CA GLN A 135 -4.29 4.08 14.22
C GLN A 135 -5.05 4.95 13.21
N SER A 136 -4.90 6.26 13.35
CA SER A 136 -5.43 7.27 12.44
C SER A 136 -4.28 8.06 11.80
N LYS A 137 -4.56 8.79 10.73
CA LYS A 137 -3.62 9.70 10.07
C LYS A 137 -2.27 9.07 9.67
N ASN A 138 -2.32 7.81 9.20
CA ASN A 138 -1.17 7.09 8.68
C ASN A 138 -1.58 6.21 7.48
N LEU A 139 -0.59 5.63 6.79
CA LEU A 139 -0.81 4.77 5.62
C LEU A 139 -1.85 3.67 5.89
N ALA A 140 -1.80 3.01 7.06
CA ALA A 140 -2.75 1.95 7.40
C ALA A 140 -4.20 2.43 7.46
N SER A 141 -4.43 3.62 8.02
CA SER A 141 -5.76 4.21 8.11
C SER A 141 -6.29 4.63 6.73
N ILE A 142 -5.41 5.10 5.84
CA ILE A 142 -5.76 5.45 4.47
C ILE A 142 -6.22 4.20 3.72
N ILE A 143 -5.40 3.15 3.73
CA ILE A 143 -5.69 1.90 3.01
C ILE A 143 -6.91 1.17 3.61
N ARG A 144 -7.10 1.21 4.94
CA ARG A 144 -8.31 0.67 5.57
C ARG A 144 -9.58 1.38 5.08
N GLY A 145 -9.56 2.72 5.01
CA GLY A 145 -10.69 3.50 4.50
C GLY A 145 -10.98 3.16 3.04
N PHE A 146 -9.97 3.14 2.18
CA PHE A 146 -10.08 2.74 0.79
C PHE A 146 -10.66 1.32 0.62
N LYS A 147 -10.09 0.31 1.29
CA LYS A 147 -10.59 -1.07 1.22
C LYS A 147 -12.02 -1.19 1.71
N SER A 148 -12.41 -0.44 2.74
CA SER A 148 -13.77 -0.43 3.29
C SER A 148 -14.76 0.13 2.27
N SER A 149 -14.47 1.29 1.69
CA SER A 149 -15.30 1.96 0.69
C SER A 149 -15.54 1.06 -0.53
N VAL A 150 -14.44 0.51 -1.10
CA VAL A 150 -14.55 -0.44 -2.21
C VAL A 150 -15.38 -1.67 -1.82
N SER A 151 -15.19 -2.23 -0.62
CA SER A 151 -15.94 -3.42 -0.19
C SER A 151 -17.45 -3.17 -0.11
N ILE A 152 -17.85 -1.99 0.38
CA ILE A 152 -19.27 -1.61 0.48
C ILE A 152 -19.90 -1.52 -0.90
N LEU A 153 -19.21 -0.92 -1.86
CA LEU A 153 -19.72 -0.73 -3.22
C LEU A 153 -19.65 -2.03 -4.04
N ALA A 154 -18.49 -2.70 -4.06
CA ALA A 154 -18.26 -3.91 -4.83
C ALA A 154 -19.19 -5.06 -4.44
N ARG A 155 -19.59 -5.17 -3.16
CA ARG A 155 -20.53 -6.20 -2.72
C ARG A 155 -21.96 -5.99 -3.18
N LYS A 156 -22.32 -4.80 -3.65
CA LYS A 156 -23.60 -4.56 -4.31
C LYS A 156 -23.62 -5.23 -5.69
N THR A 157 -22.46 -5.26 -6.38
CA THR A 157 -22.29 -5.92 -7.68
C THR A 157 -22.02 -7.41 -7.53
N ASN A 158 -21.13 -7.79 -6.58
CA ASN A 158 -20.80 -9.20 -6.30
C ASN A 158 -20.63 -9.42 -4.78
N PRO A 159 -21.61 -10.06 -4.10
CA PRO A 159 -21.57 -10.32 -2.66
C PRO A 159 -20.34 -11.11 -2.19
N ASN A 160 -19.70 -11.88 -3.09
CA ASN A 160 -18.52 -12.68 -2.80
C ASN A 160 -17.22 -11.89 -2.86
N PHE A 161 -17.28 -10.59 -3.15
CA PHE A 161 -16.08 -9.74 -3.19
C PHE A 161 -15.46 -9.61 -1.80
N HIS A 162 -14.19 -10.00 -1.69
CA HIS A 162 -13.39 -9.84 -0.49
C HIS A 162 -11.95 -9.48 -0.86
N TRP A 163 -11.35 -8.61 -0.07
CA TRP A 163 -9.93 -8.37 -0.08
C TRP A 163 -9.17 -9.45 0.69
N GLN A 164 -7.95 -9.75 0.26
CA GLN A 164 -7.00 -10.41 1.14
C GLN A 164 -6.77 -9.55 2.39
N THR A 165 -6.58 -10.19 3.54
CA THR A 165 -6.22 -9.48 4.77
C THR A 165 -4.86 -8.81 4.61
N ARG A 166 -4.71 -7.60 5.21
CA ARG A 166 -3.48 -6.79 5.12
C ARG A 166 -3.23 -6.25 3.69
N PHE A 167 -2.04 -5.74 3.47
CA PHE A 167 -1.47 -5.29 2.21
C PHE A 167 0.06 -5.29 2.35
N TYR A 168 0.78 -5.36 1.23
CA TYR A 168 2.22 -5.16 1.19
C TYR A 168 2.51 -3.67 1.09
N ASP A 169 3.55 -3.21 1.77
CA ASP A 169 4.08 -1.85 1.66
C ASP A 169 5.61 -1.85 1.60
N HIS A 170 6.14 -0.87 0.87
CA HIS A 170 7.56 -0.60 0.77
C HIS A 170 7.79 0.91 0.77
N ILE A 171 8.77 1.38 1.56
CA ILE A 171 9.12 2.80 1.66
C ILE A 171 10.08 3.15 0.53
N ILE A 172 9.71 4.08 -0.32
CA ILE A 172 10.55 4.57 -1.42
C ILE A 172 11.46 5.66 -0.87
N ARG A 173 12.79 5.46 -0.96
CA ARG A 173 13.77 6.32 -0.29
C ARG A 173 14.60 7.19 -1.24
N ASN A 174 14.55 6.93 -2.53
CA ASN A 174 15.32 7.67 -3.52
C ASN A 174 14.69 7.57 -4.92
N ASP A 175 15.12 8.47 -5.81
CA ASP A 175 14.58 8.61 -7.17
C ASP A 175 14.77 7.34 -8.01
N LYS A 176 15.89 6.64 -7.87
CA LYS A 176 16.13 5.39 -8.58
C LYS A 176 15.11 4.32 -8.21
N SER A 177 14.81 4.18 -6.92
CA SER A 177 13.78 3.25 -6.43
C SER A 177 12.39 3.68 -6.90
N PHE A 178 12.10 4.98 -6.88
CA PHE A 178 10.86 5.54 -7.39
C PHE A 178 10.66 5.18 -8.87
N GLN A 179 11.65 5.48 -9.71
CA GLN A 179 11.57 5.19 -11.14
C GLN A 179 11.41 3.69 -11.41
N THR A 180 12.21 2.84 -10.76
CA THR A 180 12.10 1.39 -10.91
C THR A 180 10.71 0.84 -10.56
N ILE A 181 10.09 1.38 -9.49
CA ILE A 181 8.75 0.96 -9.07
C ILE A 181 7.69 1.53 -10.00
N SER A 182 7.83 2.77 -10.48
CA SER A 182 6.92 3.37 -11.45
C SER A 182 6.91 2.56 -12.75
N ASP A 183 8.09 2.23 -13.28
CA ASP A 183 8.23 1.40 -14.48
C ASP A 183 7.62 0.00 -14.28
N TYR A 184 7.81 -0.60 -13.10
CA TYR A 184 7.18 -1.87 -12.75
C TYR A 184 5.65 -1.78 -12.76
N ILE A 185 5.08 -0.73 -12.19
CA ILE A 185 3.62 -0.52 -12.14
C ILE A 185 3.07 -0.34 -13.55
N ILE A 186 3.67 0.55 -14.35
CA ILE A 186 3.20 0.89 -15.70
C ILE A 186 3.27 -0.33 -16.62
N ASN A 187 4.35 -1.10 -16.56
CA ASN A 187 4.56 -2.27 -17.44
C ASN A 187 3.94 -3.57 -16.90
N ASN A 188 3.19 -3.52 -15.80
CA ASN A 188 2.63 -4.71 -15.19
C ASN A 188 1.64 -5.45 -16.12
N PRO A 189 0.72 -4.80 -16.87
CA PRO A 189 -0.16 -5.47 -17.80
C PRO A 189 0.58 -6.24 -18.90
N THR A 190 1.59 -5.65 -19.52
CA THR A 190 2.45 -6.27 -20.54
C THR A 190 3.19 -7.50 -19.99
N ASN A 191 3.55 -7.49 -18.71
CA ASN A 191 4.24 -8.56 -18.04
C ASN A 191 3.32 -9.54 -17.28
N TRP A 192 2.00 -9.44 -17.44
CA TRP A 192 1.01 -10.19 -16.69
C TRP A 192 1.27 -11.69 -16.65
N ASN A 193 1.57 -12.31 -17.81
CA ASN A 193 1.85 -13.74 -17.92
C ASN A 193 3.10 -14.22 -17.15
N LYS A 194 3.96 -13.30 -16.73
CA LYS A 194 5.16 -13.54 -15.93
C LYS A 194 5.01 -13.06 -14.48
N ASP A 195 3.87 -12.46 -14.16
CA ASP A 195 3.60 -11.96 -12.83
C ASP A 195 3.40 -13.13 -11.85
N LYS A 196 3.94 -12.99 -10.65
CA LYS A 196 3.79 -14.00 -9.57
C LYS A 196 2.33 -14.22 -9.15
N PHE A 197 1.44 -13.30 -9.49
CA PHE A 197 0.02 -13.37 -9.17
C PHE A 197 -0.84 -13.95 -10.32
N PHE A 198 -0.22 -14.31 -11.46
CA PHE A 198 -0.94 -14.80 -12.63
C PHE A 198 -1.59 -16.17 -12.39
N ASN A 199 -0.89 -17.09 -11.74
CA ASN A 199 -1.27 -18.51 -11.57
C ASN A 199 -1.65 -18.89 -10.12
N THR A 200 -2.17 -17.99 -9.35
CA THR A 200 -2.54 -18.23 -7.95
C THR A 200 -4.03 -18.47 -7.75
#